data_a7d4b63c6cfaadf3359a14ef1955462c
#
_entry.id   a7d4b63c6cfaadf3359a14ef1955462c
#
_cell.length_a   1.000
_cell.length_b   1.000
_cell.length_c   1.000
_cell.angle_alpha   90.00
_cell.angle_beta   90.00
_cell.angle_gamma   90.00
#
_symmetry.space_group_name_H-M   'P 1'
#
loop_
_entity.id
_entity.type
_entity.pdbx_description
1 polymer ?
#
loop_
_entity_poly.entity_id
_entity_poly.type
_entity_poly.pdbx_seq_one_letter_code
_entity_poly.pdbx_strand_id
1 'polypeptide(L)'
;MSDKQSLNKELEIELEKDEVLIWSDYPKQSFQIVFEDLIIIPFLTIILFIGIYLLILVLNFNANKDLIIFSIFTIISPVILIYFRYIQKINIQKKSIYALTSKRVIIITDNKIDFLNLIDIKEISFVEHPFNFKYGSVIFGEPENIFGSSNEPFKFSYLLGYRRGMNLKRDDFAFDFITDTNKIYHLIKSKINN
;
A
#
# COMPACT_ATOMS: atom_id res chain seq x y z
N MET A 1 19.03 -0.73 18.03
CA MET A 1 18.84 -1.91 17.19
C MET A 1 18.16 -1.42 15.92
N SER A 2 18.62 -1.77 14.72
CA SER A 2 17.93 -1.28 13.50
C SER A 2 16.55 -1.96 13.40
N ASP A 3 15.54 -1.27 12.89
CA ASP A 3 14.18 -1.80 12.73
C ASP A 3 14.17 -3.16 12.02
N LYS A 4 15.10 -3.36 11.07
CA LYS A 4 15.27 -4.63 10.36
C LYS A 4 15.73 -5.79 11.24
N GLN A 5 16.59 -5.54 12.22
CA GLN A 5 17.05 -6.62 13.13
C GLN A 5 15.94 -7.06 14.07
N SER A 6 15.07 -6.14 14.52
CA SER A 6 13.92 -6.48 15.33
C SER A 6 12.92 -7.33 14.54
N LEU A 7 12.61 -6.94 13.30
CA LEU A 7 11.69 -7.69 12.42
C LEU A 7 12.18 -9.10 12.08
N ASN A 8 13.48 -9.28 11.83
CA ASN A 8 14.04 -10.62 11.61
C ASN A 8 13.91 -11.49 12.87
N LYS A 9 14.15 -10.91 14.05
CA LYS A 9 14.01 -11.65 15.30
C LYS A 9 12.55 -12.03 15.58
N GLU A 10 11.60 -11.15 15.27
CA GLU A 10 10.17 -11.45 15.36
C GLU A 10 9.78 -12.57 14.40
N LEU A 11 10.30 -12.55 13.16
CA LEU A 11 10.06 -13.61 12.20
C LEU A 11 10.61 -14.97 12.69
N GLU A 12 11.82 -15.00 13.25
CA GLU A 12 12.41 -16.23 13.80
C GLU A 12 11.60 -16.80 14.98
N ILE A 13 11.04 -15.93 15.82
CA ILE A 13 10.21 -16.36 16.96
C ILE A 13 8.86 -16.92 16.48
N GLU A 14 8.33 -16.41 15.38
CA GLU A 14 7.02 -16.79 14.85
C GLU A 14 7.06 -18.13 14.08
N LEU A 15 8.24 -18.59 13.65
CA LEU A 15 8.36 -19.85 12.94
C LEU A 15 8.05 -21.05 13.87
N GLU A 16 7.21 -21.96 13.39
CA GLU A 16 6.93 -23.23 14.07
C GLU A 16 8.13 -24.18 13.99
N LYS A 17 8.23 -25.15 14.90
CA LYS A 17 9.39 -26.09 14.96
C LYS A 17 9.67 -26.84 13.67
N ASP A 18 8.61 -27.14 12.89
CA ASP A 18 8.70 -27.89 11.63
C ASP A 18 8.50 -27.01 10.40
N GLU A 19 8.62 -25.70 10.58
CA GLU A 19 8.43 -24.71 9.53
C GLU A 19 9.77 -24.22 9.00
N VAL A 20 9.97 -24.33 7.70
CA VAL A 20 11.21 -23.91 7.04
C VAL A 20 10.98 -22.61 6.32
N LEU A 21 11.79 -21.59 6.61
CA LEU A 21 11.80 -20.33 5.88
C LEU A 21 12.37 -20.57 4.49
N ILE A 22 11.59 -20.29 3.46
CA ILE A 22 11.97 -20.46 2.05
C ILE A 22 12.50 -19.16 1.47
N TRP A 23 11.83 -18.05 1.80
CA TRP A 23 12.19 -16.72 1.33
C TRP A 23 11.71 -15.66 2.32
N SER A 24 12.46 -14.60 2.47
CA SER A 24 12.04 -13.39 3.17
C SER A 24 12.67 -12.15 2.53
N ASP A 25 11.92 -11.06 2.50
CA ASP A 25 12.40 -9.77 2.01
C ASP A 25 11.63 -8.62 2.65
N TYR A 26 12.18 -7.42 2.52
CA TYR A 26 11.58 -6.19 2.98
C TYR A 26 10.97 -5.45 1.79
N PRO A 27 9.78 -4.85 1.95
CA PRO A 27 9.24 -3.97 0.92
C PRO A 27 10.23 -2.82 0.67
N LYS A 28 10.37 -2.43 -0.58
CA LYS A 28 11.21 -1.30 -0.93
C LYS A 28 10.61 0.00 -0.39
N GLN A 29 11.41 0.68 0.40
CA GLN A 29 11.07 1.97 1.00
C GLN A 29 11.30 3.09 -0.02
N SER A 30 10.35 3.33 -0.90
CA SER A 30 10.44 4.41 -1.87
C SER A 30 9.08 4.99 -2.19
N PHE A 31 9.10 6.20 -2.73
CA PHE A 31 7.90 6.83 -3.24
C PHE A 31 7.34 5.98 -4.40
N GLN A 32 6.13 5.49 -4.23
CA GLN A 32 5.48 4.62 -5.21
C GLN A 32 4.42 5.42 -5.94
N ILE A 33 4.70 5.71 -7.21
CA ILE A 33 3.72 6.29 -8.12
C ILE A 33 3.04 5.13 -8.84
N VAL A 34 1.74 5.01 -8.68
CA VAL A 34 0.90 4.05 -9.40
C VAL A 34 0.18 4.75 -10.54
N PHE A 35 -0.41 3.98 -11.46
CA PHE A 35 -1.05 4.56 -12.65
C PHE A 35 -2.15 5.58 -12.29
N GLU A 36 -2.86 5.34 -11.22
CA GLU A 36 -3.90 6.22 -10.68
C GLU A 36 -3.38 7.59 -10.28
N ASP A 37 -2.13 7.67 -9.88
CA ASP A 37 -1.51 8.93 -9.46
C ASP A 37 -1.37 9.91 -10.61
N LEU A 38 -1.36 9.44 -11.86
CA LEU A 38 -1.39 10.29 -13.04
C LEU A 38 -2.69 11.14 -13.12
N ILE A 39 -3.75 10.68 -12.49
CA ILE A 39 -5.03 11.42 -12.42
C ILE A 39 -5.13 12.15 -11.07
N ILE A 40 -4.79 11.48 -9.99
CA ILE A 40 -4.98 12.00 -8.63
C ILE A 40 -4.06 13.19 -8.35
N ILE A 41 -2.78 13.13 -8.72
CA ILE A 41 -1.83 14.23 -8.46
C ILE A 41 -2.23 15.51 -9.16
N PRO A 42 -2.51 15.54 -10.50
CA PRO A 42 -3.01 16.75 -11.16
C PRO A 42 -4.29 17.27 -10.54
N PHE A 43 -5.24 16.40 -10.21
CA PHE A 43 -6.50 16.79 -9.58
C PHE A 43 -6.29 17.46 -8.22
N LEU A 44 -5.49 16.89 -7.33
CA LEU A 44 -5.16 17.48 -6.03
C LEU A 44 -4.38 18.80 -6.18
N THR A 45 -3.53 18.89 -7.20
CA THR A 45 -2.80 20.12 -7.52
C THR A 45 -3.73 21.25 -7.94
N ILE A 46 -4.73 20.96 -8.77
CA ILE A 46 -5.76 21.93 -9.18
C ILE A 46 -6.55 22.41 -7.95
N ILE A 47 -6.99 21.51 -7.08
CA ILE A 47 -7.70 21.85 -5.85
C ILE A 47 -6.86 22.79 -4.96
N LEU A 48 -5.57 22.47 -4.81
CA LEU A 48 -4.64 23.30 -4.04
C LEU A 48 -4.54 24.73 -4.61
N PHE A 49 -4.39 24.87 -5.94
CA PHE A 49 -4.32 26.17 -6.58
C PHE A 49 -5.63 26.95 -6.46
N ILE A 50 -6.78 26.29 -6.56
CA ILE A 50 -8.09 26.90 -6.31
C ILE A 50 -8.17 27.44 -4.87
N GLY A 51 -7.74 26.65 -3.88
CA GLY A 51 -7.72 27.09 -2.49
C GLY A 51 -6.83 28.32 -2.25
N ILE A 52 -5.63 28.32 -2.83
CA ILE A 52 -4.70 29.46 -2.76
C ILE A 52 -5.31 30.69 -3.43
N TYR A 53 -5.89 30.54 -4.61
CA TYR A 53 -6.53 31.64 -5.33
C TYR A 53 -7.69 32.24 -4.54
N LEU A 54 -8.56 31.40 -3.96
CA LEU A 54 -9.67 31.86 -3.09
C LEU A 54 -9.14 32.60 -1.87
N LEU A 55 -8.07 32.11 -1.24
CA LEU A 55 -7.47 32.78 -0.09
C LEU A 55 -6.96 34.18 -0.45
N ILE A 56 -6.28 34.34 -1.59
CA ILE A 56 -5.80 35.62 -2.10
C ILE A 56 -6.97 36.57 -2.35
N LEU A 57 -8.05 36.10 -2.98
CA LEU A 57 -9.27 36.93 -3.21
C LEU A 57 -9.88 37.42 -1.90
N VAL A 58 -10.01 36.51 -0.93
CA VAL A 58 -10.59 36.85 0.39
C VAL A 58 -9.77 37.90 1.12
N LEU A 59 -8.45 37.81 1.10
CA LEU A 59 -7.55 38.75 1.74
C LEU A 59 -7.59 40.12 1.08
N ASN A 60 -7.76 40.19 -0.25
CA ASN A 60 -7.80 41.47 -0.99
C ASN A 60 -9.16 42.18 -0.90
N PHE A 61 -10.26 41.46 -0.77
CA PHE A 61 -11.61 42.02 -0.87
C PHE A 61 -12.38 42.00 0.45
N ASN A 62 -11.74 41.78 1.60
CA ASN A 62 -12.38 41.69 2.93
C ASN A 62 -13.63 40.79 2.93
N ALA A 63 -13.53 39.67 2.28
CA ALA A 63 -14.66 38.77 2.08
C ALA A 63 -15.10 38.07 3.39
N ASN A 64 -16.25 37.42 3.34
CA ASN A 64 -16.90 36.76 4.45
C ASN A 64 -15.98 35.72 5.11
N LYS A 65 -16.06 35.59 6.44
CA LYS A 65 -15.29 34.60 7.24
C LYS A 65 -15.48 33.16 6.76
N ASP A 66 -16.65 32.80 6.25
CA ASP A 66 -16.95 31.48 5.73
C ASP A 66 -16.10 31.14 4.52
N LEU A 67 -15.79 32.09 3.65
CA LEU A 67 -14.90 31.92 2.51
C LEU A 67 -13.44 31.73 2.94
N ILE A 68 -13.01 32.32 4.06
CA ILE A 68 -11.68 32.07 4.64
C ILE A 68 -11.59 30.64 5.10
N ILE A 69 -12.56 30.14 5.86
CA ILE A 69 -12.60 28.78 6.36
C ILE A 69 -12.61 27.79 5.18
N PHE A 70 -13.43 28.04 4.17
CA PHE A 70 -13.51 27.19 2.98
C PHE A 70 -12.18 27.16 2.21
N SER A 71 -11.51 28.28 2.02
CA SER A 71 -10.23 28.34 1.32
C SER A 71 -9.13 27.57 2.09
N ILE A 72 -9.08 27.73 3.42
CA ILE A 72 -8.15 26.99 4.27
C ILE A 72 -8.40 25.47 4.17
N PHE A 73 -9.67 25.04 4.24
CA PHE A 73 -10.03 23.63 4.10
C PHE A 73 -9.63 23.08 2.72
N THR A 74 -9.83 23.85 1.66
CA THR A 74 -9.46 23.48 0.29
C THR A 74 -7.94 23.36 0.10
N ILE A 75 -7.14 24.12 0.84
CA ILE A 75 -5.67 24.01 0.85
C ILE A 75 -5.22 22.78 1.66
N ILE A 76 -5.80 22.58 2.83
CA ILE A 76 -5.34 21.54 3.76
C ILE A 76 -5.73 20.13 3.26
N SER A 77 -6.89 19.96 2.65
CA SER A 77 -7.40 18.65 2.24
C SER A 77 -6.46 17.90 1.27
N PRO A 78 -5.93 18.48 0.17
CA PRO A 78 -5.00 17.78 -0.70
C PRO A 78 -3.66 17.44 -0.01
N VAL A 79 -3.19 18.30 0.90
CA VAL A 79 -1.96 18.04 1.66
C VAL A 79 -2.12 16.82 2.57
N ILE A 80 -3.25 16.74 3.27
CA ILE A 80 -3.59 15.57 4.10
C ILE A 80 -3.68 14.31 3.24
N LEU A 81 -4.36 14.36 2.09
CA LEU A 81 -4.49 13.21 1.18
C LEU A 81 -3.13 12.73 0.67
N ILE A 82 -2.25 13.65 0.27
CA ILE A 82 -0.87 13.33 -0.15
C ILE A 82 -0.09 12.69 1.00
N TYR A 83 -0.20 13.24 2.20
CA TYR A 83 0.47 12.69 3.38
C TYR A 83 0.05 11.23 3.63
N PHE A 84 -1.25 10.96 3.74
CA PHE A 84 -1.74 9.59 3.98
C PHE A 84 -1.37 8.65 2.83
N ARG A 85 -1.50 9.10 1.58
CA ARG A 85 -1.22 8.26 0.42
C ARG A 85 0.24 7.83 0.29
N TYR A 86 1.18 8.72 0.60
CA TYR A 86 2.60 8.46 0.33
C TYR A 86 3.44 8.31 1.59
N ILE A 87 3.36 9.24 2.52
CA ILE A 87 4.25 9.26 3.68
C ILE A 87 3.91 8.15 4.66
N GLN A 88 2.63 7.96 4.94
CA GLN A 88 2.19 6.90 5.83
C GLN A 88 2.53 5.51 5.25
N LYS A 89 2.35 5.32 3.93
CA LYS A 89 2.72 4.09 3.24
C LYS A 89 4.20 3.76 3.41
N ILE A 90 5.09 4.74 3.17
CA ILE A 90 6.52 4.55 3.36
C ILE A 90 6.86 4.18 4.82
N ASN A 91 6.20 4.80 5.78
CA ASN A 91 6.41 4.51 7.19
C ASN A 91 6.00 3.09 7.57
N ILE A 92 4.88 2.60 7.04
CA ILE A 92 4.43 1.21 7.22
C ILE A 92 5.44 0.25 6.59
N GLN A 93 5.88 0.51 5.37
CA GLN A 93 6.84 -0.35 4.67
C GLN A 93 8.20 -0.46 5.38
N LYS A 94 8.65 0.62 6.04
CA LYS A 94 9.88 0.59 6.86
C LYS A 94 9.82 -0.42 7.98
N LYS A 95 8.61 -0.70 8.48
CA LYS A 95 8.34 -1.57 9.61
C LYS A 95 7.70 -2.90 9.20
N SER A 96 7.83 -3.27 7.93
CA SER A 96 7.27 -4.52 7.43
C SER A 96 8.35 -5.47 6.95
N ILE A 97 8.10 -6.77 7.12
CA ILE A 97 8.84 -7.87 6.51
C ILE A 97 7.85 -8.89 5.95
N TYR A 98 8.17 -9.44 4.81
CA TYR A 98 7.42 -10.49 4.13
C TYR A 98 8.20 -11.79 4.18
N ALA A 99 7.53 -12.89 4.41
CA ALA A 99 8.14 -14.21 4.42
C ALA A 99 7.25 -15.27 3.78
N LEU A 100 7.89 -16.19 3.08
CA LEU A 100 7.30 -17.43 2.57
C LEU A 100 7.96 -18.60 3.30
N THR A 101 7.15 -19.44 3.89
CA THR A 101 7.62 -20.65 4.58
C THR A 101 7.12 -21.90 3.85
N SER A 102 7.45 -23.06 4.40
CA SER A 102 6.95 -24.34 3.88
C SER A 102 5.45 -24.56 4.09
N LYS A 103 4.79 -23.78 4.99
CA LYS A 103 3.39 -23.97 5.36
C LYS A 103 2.51 -22.77 5.05
N ARG A 104 3.06 -21.54 5.17
CA ARG A 104 2.28 -20.31 5.11
C ARG A 104 3.06 -19.14 4.57
N VAL A 105 2.34 -18.10 4.24
CA VAL A 105 2.85 -16.77 3.91
C VAL A 105 2.68 -15.90 5.15
N ILE A 106 3.70 -15.14 5.52
CA ILE A 106 3.70 -14.31 6.73
C ILE A 106 3.99 -12.86 6.35
N ILE A 107 3.25 -11.93 6.93
CA ILE A 107 3.48 -10.49 6.86
C ILE A 107 3.56 -9.95 8.28
N ILE A 108 4.71 -9.41 8.65
CA ILE A 108 4.89 -8.73 9.92
C ILE A 108 4.95 -7.22 9.65
N THR A 109 4.13 -6.44 10.34
CA THR A 109 4.07 -4.98 10.20
C THR A 109 3.85 -4.36 11.58
N ASP A 110 4.83 -3.59 12.08
CA ASP A 110 4.72 -2.78 13.31
C ASP A 110 4.05 -3.53 14.48
N ASN A 111 4.54 -4.72 14.83
CA ASN A 111 4.04 -5.63 15.86
C ASN A 111 2.70 -6.32 15.51
N LYS A 112 2.23 -6.22 14.28
CA LYS A 112 1.10 -6.98 13.78
C LYS A 112 1.61 -8.09 12.88
N ILE A 113 1.19 -9.32 13.17
CA ILE A 113 1.54 -10.51 12.40
C ILE A 113 0.29 -11.01 11.72
N ASP A 114 0.31 -11.02 10.40
CA ASP A 114 -0.72 -11.61 9.57
C ASP A 114 -0.13 -12.81 8.82
N PHE A 115 -0.86 -13.92 8.75
CA PHE A 115 -0.43 -15.08 8.00
C PHE A 115 -1.58 -15.69 7.20
N LEU A 116 -1.23 -16.38 6.12
CA LEU A 116 -2.16 -17.09 5.27
C LEU A 116 -1.55 -18.46 4.94
N ASN A 117 -2.23 -19.54 5.27
CA ASN A 117 -1.74 -20.88 4.97
C ASN A 117 -1.73 -21.14 3.46
N LEU A 118 -0.72 -21.82 2.94
CA LEU A 118 -0.61 -22.11 1.51
C LEU A 118 -1.80 -22.89 0.97
N ILE A 119 -2.39 -23.76 1.79
CA ILE A 119 -3.59 -24.55 1.45
C ILE A 119 -4.83 -23.67 1.25
N ASP A 120 -4.91 -22.54 1.94
CA ASP A 120 -6.07 -21.63 1.88
C ASP A 120 -6.00 -20.66 0.69
N ILE A 121 -4.86 -20.63 -0.01
CA ILE A 121 -4.64 -19.75 -1.16
C ILE A 121 -5.27 -20.37 -2.39
N LYS A 122 -6.41 -19.81 -2.82
CA LYS A 122 -7.13 -20.27 -4.02
C LYS A 122 -6.53 -19.71 -5.30
N GLU A 123 -6.08 -18.48 -5.26
CA GLU A 123 -5.57 -17.74 -6.41
C GLU A 123 -4.46 -16.80 -6.00
N ILE A 124 -3.48 -16.66 -6.87
CA ILE A 124 -2.44 -15.63 -6.76
C ILE A 124 -2.31 -14.89 -8.06
N SER A 125 -2.08 -13.60 -7.97
CA SER A 125 -1.79 -12.74 -9.10
C SER A 125 -0.58 -11.87 -8.79
N PHE A 126 0.03 -11.27 -9.80
CA PHE A 126 1.08 -10.28 -9.59
C PHE A 126 0.85 -9.07 -10.46
N VAL A 127 1.30 -7.93 -9.98
CA VAL A 127 1.22 -6.65 -10.69
C VAL A 127 2.61 -6.03 -10.67
N GLU A 128 3.15 -5.73 -11.86
CA GLU A 128 4.40 -5.01 -11.99
C GLU A 128 4.17 -3.50 -11.82
N HIS A 129 5.17 -2.83 -11.28
CA HIS A 129 5.10 -1.39 -11.11
C HIS A 129 5.22 -0.68 -12.46
N PRO A 130 4.27 0.20 -12.84
CA PRO A 130 4.20 0.77 -14.19
C PRO A 130 5.42 1.59 -14.61
N PHE A 131 6.15 2.16 -13.67
CA PHE A 131 7.33 3.00 -13.92
C PHE A 131 8.65 2.33 -13.55
N ASN A 132 8.61 1.13 -12.99
CA ASN A 132 9.81 0.40 -12.60
C ASN A 132 9.54 -1.10 -12.51
N PHE A 133 9.63 -1.79 -13.63
CA PHE A 133 9.39 -3.25 -13.78
C PHE A 133 10.26 -4.15 -12.89
N LYS A 134 11.22 -3.57 -12.17
CA LYS A 134 12.04 -4.28 -11.20
C LYS A 134 11.29 -4.60 -9.90
N TYR A 135 10.19 -3.89 -9.67
CA TYR A 135 9.36 -3.98 -8.46
C TYR A 135 7.92 -4.26 -8.84
N GLY A 136 7.25 -4.93 -7.97
CA GLY A 136 5.83 -5.20 -8.12
C GLY A 136 5.25 -5.78 -6.83
N SER A 137 4.02 -6.22 -6.91
CA SER A 137 3.29 -6.81 -5.79
C SER A 137 2.79 -8.20 -6.17
N VAL A 138 2.92 -9.16 -5.27
CA VAL A 138 2.25 -10.46 -5.35
C VAL A 138 1.01 -10.40 -4.49
N ILE A 139 -0.14 -10.61 -5.10
CA ILE A 139 -1.46 -10.48 -4.47
C ILE A 139 -2.03 -11.89 -4.27
N PHE A 140 -2.47 -12.19 -3.06
CA PHE A 140 -3.13 -13.44 -2.73
C PHE A 140 -4.63 -13.27 -2.90
N GLY A 141 -5.12 -13.54 -4.09
CA GLY A 141 -6.49 -13.34 -4.57
C GLY A 141 -6.55 -12.57 -5.89
N GLU A 142 -7.75 -12.19 -6.30
CA GLU A 142 -7.95 -11.40 -7.52
C GLU A 142 -7.45 -9.95 -7.36
N PRO A 143 -6.81 -9.38 -8.39
CA PRO A 143 -6.42 -7.97 -8.37
C PRO A 143 -7.67 -7.08 -8.39
N GLU A 144 -7.76 -6.13 -7.47
CA GLU A 144 -8.86 -5.15 -7.47
C GLU A 144 -8.69 -4.11 -8.58
N ASN A 145 -9.78 -3.83 -9.30
CA ASN A 145 -9.86 -2.68 -10.20
C ASN A 145 -10.14 -1.38 -9.42
N ILE A 146 -9.54 -0.27 -9.84
CA ILE A 146 -9.73 1.07 -9.22
C ILE A 146 -11.19 1.49 -9.23
N PHE A 147 -11.85 1.24 -10.34
CA PHE A 147 -13.25 1.65 -10.55
C PHE A 147 -14.26 0.66 -9.95
N GLY A 148 -13.77 -0.30 -9.17
CA GLY A 148 -14.60 -1.37 -8.64
C GLY A 148 -14.83 -2.48 -9.70
N SER A 149 -15.17 -3.66 -9.20
CA SER A 149 -15.79 -4.70 -10.00
C SER A 149 -17.29 -4.38 -10.12
N SER A 150 -17.99 -5.00 -11.07
CA SER A 150 -19.46 -4.92 -11.17
C SER A 150 -20.17 -5.23 -9.84
N ASN A 151 -19.50 -5.89 -8.93
CA ASN A 151 -20.01 -6.31 -7.62
C ASN A 151 -19.53 -5.42 -6.46
N GLU A 152 -18.52 -4.54 -6.66
CA GLU A 152 -18.03 -3.64 -5.63
C GLU A 152 -17.93 -2.21 -6.15
N PRO A 153 -18.72 -1.26 -5.60
CA PRO A 153 -18.67 0.13 -6.00
C PRO A 153 -17.35 0.78 -5.58
N PHE A 154 -16.97 1.85 -6.28
CA PHE A 154 -15.84 2.71 -5.93
C PHE A 154 -15.86 3.09 -4.45
N LYS A 155 -14.76 2.83 -3.76
CA LYS A 155 -14.60 3.20 -2.34
C LYS A 155 -13.65 4.39 -2.21
N PHE A 156 -14.06 5.40 -1.45
CA PHE A 156 -13.23 6.59 -1.16
C PHE A 156 -11.85 6.23 -0.56
N SER A 157 -11.75 5.10 0.12
CA SER A 157 -10.48 4.56 0.63
C SER A 157 -9.43 4.35 -0.47
N TYR A 158 -9.84 4.14 -1.71
CA TYR A 158 -8.92 3.99 -2.84
C TYR A 158 -8.16 5.29 -3.16
N LEU A 159 -8.78 6.45 -2.96
CA LEU A 159 -8.11 7.75 -3.10
C LEU A 159 -7.02 7.93 -2.05
N LEU A 160 -7.18 7.35 -0.86
CA LEU A 160 -6.18 7.39 0.20
C LEU A 160 -5.03 6.40 -0.03
N GLY A 161 -5.07 5.62 -1.10
CA GLY A 161 -4.06 4.60 -1.38
C GLY A 161 -4.22 3.32 -0.55
N TYR A 162 -5.36 3.15 0.10
CA TYR A 162 -5.71 1.94 0.85
C TYR A 162 -6.14 0.82 -0.10
N ARG A 163 -5.23 0.45 -1.00
CA ARG A 163 -5.37 -0.73 -1.85
C ARG A 163 -4.61 -1.91 -1.27
N ARG A 164 -4.84 -3.07 -1.87
CA ARG A 164 -4.14 -4.32 -1.55
C ARG A 164 -2.64 -4.09 -1.34
N GLY A 165 -2.08 -4.79 -0.38
CA GLY A 165 -0.69 -4.62 0.04
C GLY A 165 -0.47 -3.61 1.18
N MET A 166 -1.50 -2.92 1.65
CA MET A 166 -1.39 -2.04 2.82
C MET A 166 -2.05 -2.60 4.09
N ASN A 167 -2.45 -3.84 4.11
CA ASN A 167 -2.98 -4.58 5.28
C ASN A 167 -4.02 -3.84 6.13
N LEU A 168 -4.86 -3.02 5.53
CA LEU A 168 -5.93 -2.32 6.24
C LEU A 168 -7.27 -3.06 6.18
N LYS A 169 -7.36 -4.11 5.36
CA LYS A 169 -8.48 -5.04 5.33
C LYS A 169 -7.99 -6.48 5.36
N ARG A 170 -8.75 -7.31 6.06
CA ARG A 170 -8.50 -8.74 6.30
C ARG A 170 -8.45 -9.60 5.03
N ASP A 171 -8.94 -9.08 3.91
CA ASP A 171 -9.09 -9.84 2.66
C ASP A 171 -7.99 -9.55 1.62
N ASP A 172 -7.06 -8.62 1.94
CA ASP A 172 -6.08 -8.11 0.99
C ASP A 172 -4.66 -8.50 1.39
N PHE A 173 -4.38 -9.77 1.39
CA PHE A 173 -3.06 -10.28 1.69
C PHE A 173 -2.17 -10.10 0.45
N ALA A 174 -1.09 -9.34 0.54
CA ALA A 174 -0.19 -9.12 -0.57
C ALA A 174 1.24 -8.82 -0.11
N PHE A 175 2.23 -9.31 -0.87
CA PHE A 175 3.60 -8.83 -0.79
C PHE A 175 3.75 -7.60 -1.68
N ASP A 176 3.78 -6.43 -1.08
CA ASP A 176 3.76 -5.17 -1.81
C ASP A 176 5.17 -4.63 -2.03
N PHE A 177 5.48 -4.21 -3.26
CA PHE A 177 6.71 -3.55 -3.64
C PHE A 177 7.99 -4.34 -3.35
N ILE A 178 7.99 -5.60 -3.73
CA ILE A 178 9.13 -6.51 -3.64
C ILE A 178 9.96 -6.50 -4.92
N THR A 179 11.22 -6.92 -4.81
CA THR A 179 12.10 -7.15 -5.96
C THR A 179 11.79 -8.49 -6.62
N ASP A 180 12.06 -8.59 -7.92
CA ASP A 180 11.90 -9.84 -8.68
C ASP A 180 10.53 -10.51 -8.52
N THR A 181 9.47 -9.70 -8.55
CA THR A 181 8.08 -10.10 -8.31
C THR A 181 7.67 -11.35 -9.07
N ASN A 182 8.06 -11.45 -10.33
CA ASN A 182 7.74 -12.59 -11.19
C ASN A 182 8.37 -13.88 -10.65
N LYS A 183 9.63 -13.84 -10.21
CA LYS A 183 10.34 -14.99 -9.61
C LYS A 183 9.64 -15.45 -8.33
N ILE A 184 9.26 -14.50 -7.47
CA ILE A 184 8.59 -14.80 -6.20
C ILE A 184 7.18 -15.36 -6.45
N TYR A 185 6.45 -14.79 -7.43
CA TYR A 185 5.16 -15.34 -7.86
C TYR A 185 5.27 -16.81 -8.28
N HIS A 186 6.24 -17.16 -9.14
CA HIS A 186 6.43 -18.54 -9.57
C HIS A 186 6.88 -19.45 -8.43
N LEU A 187 7.71 -18.95 -7.50
CA LEU A 187 8.12 -19.69 -6.31
C LEU A 187 6.90 -20.05 -5.44
N ILE A 188 6.04 -19.08 -5.14
CA ILE A 188 4.82 -19.30 -4.34
C ILE A 188 3.89 -20.26 -5.09
N LYS A 189 3.64 -20.04 -6.39
CA LYS A 189 2.78 -20.88 -7.20
C LYS A 189 3.23 -22.34 -7.22
N SER A 190 4.54 -22.59 -7.26
CA SER A 190 5.09 -23.95 -7.20
C SER A 190 4.85 -24.63 -5.85
N LYS A 191 4.70 -23.85 -4.76
CA LYS A 191 4.45 -24.38 -3.42
C LYS A 191 2.97 -24.65 -3.14
N ILE A 192 2.08 -23.89 -3.79
CA ILE A 192 0.63 -24.11 -3.70
C ILE A 192 0.21 -25.38 -4.46
N ASN A 193 0.90 -25.70 -5.57
CA ASN A 193 0.55 -26.82 -6.43
C ASN A 193 1.20 -28.17 -6.02
N ASN A 194 2.06 -28.16 -5.01
CA ASN A 194 2.68 -29.35 -4.43
C ASN A 194 2.03 -29.75 -3.12
#